data_efba8930170785f16d6b222602e2dc57
#
_entry.id   efba8930170785f16d6b222602e2dc57
#
_cell.length_a   1.000
_cell.length_b   1.000
_cell.length_c   1.000
_cell.angle_alpha   90.00
_cell.angle_beta   90.00
_cell.angle_gamma   90.00
#
_symmetry.space_group_name_H-M   'P 1'
#
loop_
_entity.id
_entity.type
_entity.pdbx_description
1 polymer ?
#
loop_
_entity_poly.entity_id
_entity_poly.type
_entity_poly.pdbx_seq_one_letter_code
_entity_poly.pdbx_strand_id
1 'polypeptide(L)'
;MVEEEEEYEKYLGDWPKLISYNKSIKIIEQMEKNICMLMLEKNAQGTGFFCKIPFPTKENMLPVFITNNHLINKDMLNTENYEIELSIAEKKNTIKLNLDNRMKYTNVDYDTTIIELKSDDGINNYLELDDDIINNILENEDITWKYDKKQIYIIQYPEGELSVSYGVIGGVP
;
A
#
# COMPACT_ATOMS: atom_id res chain seq x y z
N MET A 1 19.48 -25.62 33.99
CA MET A 1 18.17 -25.56 33.33
C MET A 1 17.88 -24.11 33.17
N VAL A 2 17.96 -23.62 31.94
CA VAL A 2 17.58 -22.26 31.57
C VAL A 2 16.12 -22.43 31.19
N GLU A 3 15.20 -21.85 31.96
CA GLU A 3 13.78 -21.73 31.56
C GLU A 3 13.75 -20.77 30.39
N GLU A 4 13.42 -21.28 29.20
CA GLU A 4 13.01 -20.47 28.06
C GLU A 4 11.66 -19.84 28.43
N GLU A 5 11.66 -18.56 28.77
CA GLU A 5 10.44 -17.76 28.84
C GLU A 5 9.92 -17.66 27.40
N GLU A 6 8.88 -18.43 27.08
CA GLU A 6 8.07 -18.21 25.90
C GLU A 6 7.47 -16.81 26.02
N GLU A 7 7.95 -15.88 25.22
CA GLU A 7 7.37 -14.55 25.04
C GLU A 7 6.00 -14.73 24.36
N TYR A 8 4.95 -14.88 25.17
CA TYR A 8 3.59 -14.81 24.65
C TYR A 8 3.33 -13.41 24.14
N GLU A 9 3.09 -13.27 22.82
CA GLU A 9 2.57 -12.04 22.25
C GLU A 9 1.38 -11.59 23.07
N LYS A 10 1.51 -10.49 23.81
CA LYS A 10 0.41 -9.85 24.50
C LYS A 10 -0.53 -9.26 23.45
N TYR A 11 -1.62 -9.92 23.16
CA TYR A 11 -2.73 -9.34 22.42
C TYR A 11 -3.25 -8.11 23.18
N LEU A 12 -2.87 -6.92 22.74
CA LEU A 12 -3.38 -5.67 23.23
C LEU A 12 -4.76 -5.43 22.62
N GLY A 13 -5.81 -5.84 23.34
CA GLY A 13 -7.18 -5.50 22.97
C GLY A 13 -8.14 -6.67 22.73
N ASP A 14 -9.37 -6.32 22.39
CA ASP A 14 -10.43 -7.26 22.06
C ASP A 14 -10.06 -8.13 20.85
N TRP A 15 -10.45 -9.40 20.89
CA TRP A 15 -10.27 -10.33 19.78
C TRP A 15 -10.80 -9.72 18.48
N PRO A 16 -10.11 -9.92 17.33
CA PRO A 16 -10.62 -9.44 16.05
C PRO A 16 -12.02 -9.99 15.82
N LYS A 17 -12.96 -9.10 15.50
CA LYS A 17 -14.34 -9.48 15.19
C LYS A 17 -14.37 -10.30 13.92
N LEU A 18 -15.34 -11.21 13.81
CA LEU A 18 -15.55 -12.00 12.61
C LEU A 18 -15.72 -11.10 11.38
N ILE A 19 -15.06 -11.46 10.29
CA ILE A 19 -15.21 -10.79 9.02
C ILE A 19 -16.38 -11.41 8.29
N SER A 20 -17.36 -10.59 7.89
CA SER A 20 -18.50 -11.09 7.12
C SER A 20 -18.07 -11.53 5.71
N TYR A 21 -18.82 -12.46 5.12
CA TYR A 21 -18.59 -12.94 3.76
C TYR A 21 -18.40 -11.79 2.73
N ASN A 22 -19.29 -10.78 2.76
CA ASN A 22 -19.20 -9.65 1.84
C ASN A 22 -17.93 -8.81 2.02
N LYS A 23 -17.42 -8.68 3.25
CA LYS A 23 -16.15 -8.00 3.51
C LYS A 23 -14.97 -8.84 3.00
N SER A 24 -15.01 -10.15 3.18
CA SER A 24 -13.98 -11.05 2.66
C SER A 24 -13.87 -10.98 1.14
N ILE A 25 -14.99 -10.93 0.42
CA ILE A 25 -14.99 -10.76 -1.04
C ILE A 25 -14.31 -9.45 -1.44
N LYS A 26 -14.63 -8.33 -0.78
CA LYS A 26 -13.99 -7.04 -1.07
C LYS A 26 -12.48 -7.07 -0.85
N ILE A 27 -12.01 -7.73 0.20
CA ILE A 27 -10.59 -7.90 0.47
C ILE A 27 -9.93 -8.71 -0.66
N ILE A 28 -10.54 -9.81 -1.07
CA ILE A 28 -10.03 -10.65 -2.17
C ILE A 28 -9.98 -9.85 -3.48
N GLU A 29 -11.02 -9.08 -3.79
CA GLU A 29 -11.03 -8.21 -4.98
C GLU A 29 -9.91 -7.16 -4.95
N GLN A 30 -9.62 -6.58 -3.80
CA GLN A 30 -8.48 -5.65 -3.65
C GLN A 30 -7.14 -6.37 -3.85
N MET A 31 -6.98 -7.56 -3.28
CA MET A 31 -5.80 -8.40 -3.46
C MET A 31 -5.55 -8.72 -4.95
N GLU A 32 -6.61 -8.99 -5.70
CA GLU A 32 -6.50 -9.36 -7.11
C GLU A 32 -6.31 -8.17 -8.06
N LYS A 33 -6.79 -6.98 -7.70
CA LYS A 33 -6.92 -5.87 -8.66
C LYS A 33 -6.12 -4.61 -8.32
N ASN A 34 -5.87 -4.37 -7.03
CA ASN A 34 -5.35 -3.09 -6.56
C ASN A 34 -3.95 -3.18 -5.94
N ILE A 35 -3.53 -4.39 -5.59
CA ILE A 35 -2.23 -4.65 -4.99
C ILE A 35 -1.35 -5.38 -6.00
N CYS A 36 -0.09 -5.03 -6.05
CA CYS A 36 0.87 -5.72 -6.91
C CYS A 36 2.16 -6.05 -6.15
N MET A 37 2.82 -7.06 -6.64
CA MET A 37 4.21 -7.32 -6.27
C MET A 37 5.11 -6.54 -7.22
N LEU A 38 5.95 -5.69 -6.66
CA LEU A 38 7.03 -5.03 -7.38
C LEU A 38 8.19 -6.02 -7.54
N MET A 39 8.61 -6.23 -8.77
CA MET A 39 9.75 -7.08 -9.11
C MET A 39 10.91 -6.19 -9.54
N LEU A 40 12.02 -6.28 -8.83
CA LEU A 40 13.25 -5.55 -9.11
C LEU A 40 14.34 -6.52 -9.58
N GLU A 41 15.39 -5.96 -10.14
CA GLU A 41 16.60 -6.73 -10.45
C GLU A 41 17.14 -7.45 -9.21
N LYS A 42 17.75 -8.62 -9.40
CA LYS A 42 18.31 -9.47 -8.34
C LYS A 42 17.26 -10.13 -7.39
N ASN A 43 16.04 -10.35 -7.87
CA ASN A 43 14.95 -10.95 -7.09
C ASN A 43 14.50 -10.15 -5.86
N ALA A 44 14.82 -8.87 -5.77
CA ALA A 44 14.22 -8.02 -4.76
C ALA A 44 12.72 -7.86 -5.07
N GLN A 45 11.89 -8.06 -4.07
CA GLN A 45 10.45 -8.04 -4.20
C GLN A 45 9.86 -7.16 -3.08
N GLY A 46 8.72 -6.56 -3.37
CA GLY A 46 8.01 -5.79 -2.39
C GLY A 46 6.57 -5.53 -2.80
N THR A 47 5.83 -4.91 -1.92
CA THR A 47 4.43 -4.58 -2.15
C THR A 47 4.29 -3.19 -2.74
N GLY A 48 3.39 -3.06 -3.70
CA GLY A 48 2.89 -1.79 -4.16
C GLY A 48 1.38 -1.83 -4.34
N PHE A 49 0.76 -0.68 -4.46
CA PHE A 49 -0.68 -0.57 -4.66
C PHE A 49 -1.04 0.62 -5.53
N PHE A 50 -2.24 0.55 -6.11
CA PHE A 50 -2.79 1.58 -6.98
C PHE A 50 -3.90 2.33 -6.27
N CYS A 51 -3.82 3.65 -6.27
CA CYS A 51 -4.88 4.51 -5.77
C CYS A 51 -4.97 5.79 -6.59
N LYS A 52 -5.97 6.62 -6.29
CA LYS A 52 -6.08 7.97 -6.84
C LYS A 52 -5.94 8.96 -5.70
N ILE A 53 -5.00 9.90 -5.82
CA ILE A 53 -4.79 10.95 -4.82
C ILE A 53 -5.29 12.30 -5.35
N PRO A 54 -5.83 13.19 -4.50
CA PRO A 54 -6.16 14.55 -4.91
C PRO A 54 -4.87 15.34 -5.19
N PHE A 55 -4.68 15.72 -6.46
CA PHE A 55 -3.52 16.49 -6.90
C PHE A 55 -3.76 17.14 -8.28
N PRO A 56 -3.41 18.41 -8.53
CA PRO A 56 -2.88 19.39 -7.57
C PRO A 56 -3.98 20.01 -6.69
N THR A 57 -5.25 19.73 -6.98
CA THR A 57 -6.40 20.18 -6.18
C THR A 57 -7.28 18.99 -5.79
N LYS A 58 -8.20 19.22 -4.87
CA LYS A 58 -9.10 18.19 -4.33
C LYS A 58 -10.01 17.56 -5.39
N GLU A 59 -10.34 18.32 -6.43
CA GLU A 59 -11.22 17.88 -7.54
C GLU A 59 -10.47 17.06 -8.59
N ASN A 60 -9.15 17.17 -8.64
CA ASN A 60 -8.31 16.47 -9.59
C ASN A 60 -7.72 15.21 -8.97
N MET A 61 -8.18 14.07 -9.43
CA MET A 61 -7.70 12.77 -8.93
C MET A 61 -6.59 12.23 -9.82
N LEU A 62 -5.36 12.26 -9.30
CA LEU A 62 -4.18 11.71 -9.97
C LEU A 62 -4.07 10.21 -9.68
N PRO A 63 -4.12 9.34 -10.71
CA PRO A 63 -3.82 7.92 -10.55
C PRO A 63 -2.34 7.73 -10.21
N VAL A 64 -2.05 6.93 -9.19
CA VAL A 64 -0.68 6.70 -8.73
C VAL A 64 -0.43 5.24 -8.35
N PHE A 65 0.81 4.84 -8.50
CA PHE A 65 1.42 3.67 -7.89
C PHE A 65 2.19 4.10 -6.66
N ILE A 66 1.96 3.45 -5.54
CA ILE A 66 2.64 3.73 -4.27
C ILE A 66 3.38 2.48 -3.80
N THR A 67 4.62 2.66 -3.37
CA THR A 67 5.48 1.62 -2.80
C THR A 67 6.47 2.23 -1.80
N ASN A 68 7.38 1.44 -1.27
CA ASN A 68 8.38 1.89 -0.32
C ASN A 68 9.58 2.57 -1.00
N ASN A 69 10.18 3.55 -0.31
CA ASN A 69 11.40 4.23 -0.78
C ASN A 69 12.59 3.27 -0.83
N HIS A 70 12.71 2.34 0.13
CA HIS A 70 13.81 1.38 0.11
C HIS A 70 13.75 0.41 -1.08
N LEU A 71 12.60 0.27 -1.74
CA LEU A 71 12.43 -0.51 -2.97
C LEU A 71 12.71 0.33 -4.22
N ILE A 72 12.15 1.53 -4.30
CA ILE A 72 12.38 2.48 -5.40
C ILE A 72 12.82 3.82 -4.82
N ASN A 73 14.13 4.06 -4.81
CA ASN A 73 14.71 5.25 -4.25
C ASN A 73 14.89 6.37 -5.27
N LYS A 74 15.40 7.50 -4.82
CA LYS A 74 15.62 8.69 -5.63
C LYS A 74 16.57 8.46 -6.82
N ASP A 75 17.58 7.63 -6.65
CA ASP A 75 18.57 7.38 -7.72
C ASP A 75 17.94 6.58 -8.85
N MET A 76 17.14 5.56 -8.51
CA MET A 76 16.36 4.79 -9.48
C MET A 76 15.35 5.65 -10.22
N LEU A 77 14.66 6.56 -9.52
CA LEU A 77 13.70 7.49 -10.12
C LEU A 77 14.36 8.48 -11.10
N ASN A 78 15.64 8.81 -10.92
CA ASN A 78 16.39 9.73 -11.78
C ASN A 78 17.15 9.01 -12.91
N THR A 79 17.15 7.69 -12.94
CA THR A 79 17.78 6.91 -14.00
C THR A 79 16.92 6.95 -15.25
N GLU A 80 17.51 7.35 -16.38
CA GLU A 80 16.82 7.38 -17.67
C GLU A 80 16.46 5.97 -18.14
N ASN A 81 15.29 5.84 -18.76
CA ASN A 81 14.74 4.58 -19.27
C ASN A 81 14.64 3.47 -18.21
N TYR A 82 14.47 3.85 -16.93
CA TYR A 82 14.31 2.87 -15.87
C TYR A 82 12.91 2.25 -15.93
N GLU A 83 12.88 0.94 -16.00
CA GLU A 83 11.64 0.17 -16.02
C GLU A 83 11.49 -0.65 -14.75
N ILE A 84 10.27 -0.70 -14.23
CA ILE A 84 9.88 -1.60 -13.16
C ILE A 84 8.84 -2.59 -13.65
N GLU A 85 8.83 -3.76 -13.05
CA GLU A 85 7.87 -4.81 -13.36
C GLU A 85 6.90 -5.00 -12.20
N LEU A 86 5.60 -4.86 -12.48
CA LEU A 86 4.52 -4.99 -11.51
C LEU A 86 3.74 -6.27 -11.82
N SER A 87 3.69 -7.18 -10.86
CA SER A 87 2.95 -8.44 -10.97
C SER A 87 1.66 -8.34 -10.16
N ILE A 88 0.52 -8.49 -10.84
CA ILE A 88 -0.83 -8.37 -10.28
C ILE A 88 -1.47 -9.76 -10.23
N ALA A 89 -2.35 -10.01 -9.29
CA ALA A 89 -3.11 -11.25 -9.15
C ALA A 89 -2.21 -12.50 -9.14
N GLU A 90 -1.24 -12.51 -8.23
CA GLU A 90 -0.30 -13.63 -8.06
C GLU A 90 0.40 -14.05 -9.36
N LYS A 91 0.96 -13.08 -10.06
CA LYS A 91 1.71 -13.30 -11.33
C LYS A 91 0.85 -13.65 -12.53
N LYS A 92 -0.47 -13.54 -12.46
CA LYS A 92 -1.34 -13.75 -13.62
C LYS A 92 -1.19 -12.65 -14.68
N ASN A 93 -0.93 -11.42 -14.23
CA ASN A 93 -0.75 -10.25 -15.09
C ASN A 93 0.51 -9.49 -14.69
N THR A 94 1.38 -9.25 -15.65
CA THR A 94 2.61 -8.48 -15.46
C THR A 94 2.54 -7.21 -16.31
N ILE A 95 2.84 -6.07 -15.68
CA ILE A 95 2.89 -4.75 -16.32
C ILE A 95 4.32 -4.23 -16.20
N LYS A 96 4.88 -3.75 -17.29
CA LYS A 96 6.14 -3.01 -17.31
C LYS A 96 5.86 -1.52 -17.34
N LEU A 97 6.40 -0.82 -16.37
CA LEU A 97 6.20 0.60 -16.19
C LEU A 97 7.52 1.34 -16.40
N ASN A 98 7.64 2.06 -17.51
CA ASN A 98 8.75 2.98 -17.72
C ASN A 98 8.53 4.24 -16.88
N LEU A 99 9.56 4.66 -16.13
CA LEU A 99 9.45 5.77 -15.18
C LEU A 99 9.73 7.16 -15.78
N ASP A 100 10.03 7.24 -17.06
CA ASP A 100 10.30 8.51 -17.72
C ASP A 100 9.04 9.35 -17.91
N ASN A 101 9.22 10.67 -17.86
CA ASN A 101 8.15 11.64 -18.12
C ASN A 101 6.89 11.44 -17.26
N ARG A 102 7.09 11.05 -15.98
CA ARG A 102 6.03 10.90 -14.96
C ARG A 102 6.29 11.83 -13.79
N MET A 103 5.23 12.27 -13.14
CA MET A 103 5.36 12.87 -11.81
C MET A 103 5.81 11.79 -10.83
N LYS A 104 6.84 12.13 -10.06
CA LYS A 104 7.46 11.20 -9.11
C LYS A 104 7.76 11.93 -7.81
N TYR A 105 7.45 11.28 -6.71
CA TYR A 105 7.76 11.76 -5.37
C TYR A 105 8.35 10.63 -4.55
N THR A 106 9.34 10.94 -3.73
CA THR A 106 9.90 9.96 -2.78
C THR A 106 10.30 10.65 -1.48
N ASN A 107 10.10 9.96 -0.37
CA ASN A 107 10.42 10.43 0.97
C ASN A 107 11.05 9.28 1.77
N VAL A 108 12.26 9.53 2.28
CA VAL A 108 13.04 8.55 3.05
C VAL A 108 12.47 8.36 4.45
N ASP A 109 12.03 9.44 5.10
CA ASP A 109 11.55 9.40 6.49
C ASP A 109 10.23 8.62 6.63
N TYR A 110 9.38 8.69 5.61
CA TYR A 110 8.13 7.92 5.52
C TYR A 110 8.26 6.63 4.73
N ASP A 111 9.46 6.31 4.27
CA ASP A 111 9.73 5.14 3.41
C ASP A 111 8.71 4.98 2.28
N THR A 112 8.42 6.08 1.56
CA THR A 112 7.34 6.13 0.57
C THR A 112 7.84 6.65 -0.77
N THR A 113 7.45 5.99 -1.85
CA THR A 113 7.62 6.44 -3.24
C THR A 113 6.27 6.41 -3.95
N ILE A 114 5.96 7.51 -4.64
CA ILE A 114 4.71 7.72 -5.39
C ILE A 114 5.07 8.01 -6.85
N ILE A 115 4.44 7.31 -7.78
CA ILE A 115 4.68 7.41 -9.21
C ILE A 115 3.35 7.58 -9.93
N GLU A 116 3.24 8.59 -10.78
CA GLU A 116 2.09 8.82 -11.64
C GLU A 116 1.82 7.62 -12.54
N LEU A 117 0.55 7.25 -12.67
CA LEU A 117 0.06 6.28 -13.64
C LEU A 117 -0.63 6.98 -14.81
N LYS A 118 -0.34 6.52 -16.01
CA LYS A 118 -0.94 7.02 -17.25
C LYS A 118 -2.02 6.09 -17.76
N SER A 119 -2.92 6.59 -18.60
CA SER A 119 -4.03 5.81 -19.16
C SER A 119 -3.60 4.61 -19.99
N ASP A 120 -2.41 4.65 -20.58
CA ASP A 120 -1.83 3.58 -21.39
C ASP A 120 -1.09 2.50 -20.58
N ASP A 121 -0.94 2.68 -19.28
CA ASP A 121 -0.37 1.66 -18.39
C ASP A 121 -1.30 0.44 -18.19
N GLY A 122 -2.56 0.55 -18.58
CA GLY A 122 -3.52 -0.56 -18.49
C GLY A 122 -4.06 -0.83 -17.08
N ILE A 123 -3.80 0.06 -16.12
CA ILE A 123 -4.28 -0.05 -14.74
C ILE A 123 -5.62 0.69 -14.61
N ASN A 124 -6.67 -0.05 -14.28
CA ASN A 124 -8.04 0.47 -14.23
C ASN A 124 -8.70 0.34 -12.85
N ASN A 125 -8.06 -0.33 -11.92
CA ASN A 125 -8.59 -0.56 -10.57
C ASN A 125 -7.71 0.17 -9.55
N TYR A 126 -8.35 0.87 -8.61
CA TYR A 126 -7.68 1.71 -7.62
C TYR A 126 -8.30 1.49 -6.26
N LEU A 127 -7.49 1.52 -5.20
CA LEU A 127 -7.99 1.59 -3.83
C LEU A 127 -8.68 2.93 -3.61
N GLU A 128 -9.79 2.91 -2.91
CA GLU A 128 -10.45 4.12 -2.43
C GLU A 128 -9.68 4.65 -1.21
N LEU A 129 -9.43 5.95 -1.21
CA LEU A 129 -8.88 6.63 -0.04
C LEU A 129 -10.00 6.95 0.95
N ASP A 130 -9.67 7.02 2.22
CA ASP A 130 -10.60 7.46 3.25
C ASP A 130 -10.75 9.00 3.18
N ASP A 131 -11.90 9.45 2.66
CA ASP A 131 -12.21 10.87 2.50
C ASP A 131 -12.20 11.63 3.83
N ASP A 132 -12.55 10.97 4.93
CA ASP A 132 -12.49 11.58 6.26
C ASP A 132 -11.06 11.91 6.66
N ILE A 133 -10.10 11.00 6.39
CA ILE A 133 -8.68 11.28 6.65
C ILE A 133 -8.21 12.46 5.80
N ILE A 134 -8.50 12.45 4.51
CA ILE A 134 -8.07 13.51 3.59
C ILE A 134 -8.63 14.86 3.99
N ASN A 135 -9.94 14.93 4.30
CA ASN A 135 -10.61 16.17 4.67
C ASN A 135 -10.06 16.74 5.97
N ASN A 136 -9.89 15.90 6.99
CA ASN A 136 -9.43 16.35 8.32
C ASN A 136 -7.94 16.76 8.30
N ILE A 137 -7.09 16.06 7.53
CA ILE A 137 -5.69 16.50 7.34
C ILE A 137 -5.64 17.90 6.71
N LEU A 138 -6.47 18.18 5.72
CA LEU A 138 -6.54 19.48 5.07
C LEU A 138 -7.07 20.58 6.01
N GLU A 139 -7.90 20.23 6.98
CA GLU A 139 -8.49 21.13 7.99
C GLU A 139 -7.65 21.20 9.28
N ASN A 140 -6.52 20.48 9.37
CA ASN A 140 -5.68 20.34 10.57
C ASN A 140 -6.44 19.84 11.80
N GLU A 141 -7.43 18.99 11.62
CA GLU A 141 -8.18 18.38 12.72
C GLU A 141 -7.52 17.08 13.20
N ASP A 142 -7.50 16.87 14.51
CA ASP A 142 -7.07 15.60 15.10
C ASP A 142 -8.18 14.57 14.97
N ILE A 143 -7.94 13.54 14.15
CA ILE A 143 -8.87 12.44 13.90
C ILE A 143 -8.40 11.12 14.50
N THR A 144 -7.33 11.12 15.25
CA THR A 144 -6.72 9.88 15.80
C THR A 144 -7.72 9.07 16.60
N TRP A 145 -8.58 9.74 17.39
CA TRP A 145 -9.64 9.13 18.18
C TRP A 145 -10.66 8.34 17.34
N LYS A 146 -10.89 8.74 16.09
CA LYS A 146 -11.87 8.08 15.19
C LYS A 146 -11.40 6.69 14.76
N TYR A 147 -10.10 6.47 14.74
CA TYR A 147 -9.47 5.21 14.29
C TYR A 147 -8.97 4.35 15.43
N ASP A 148 -8.97 4.84 16.67
CA ASP A 148 -8.61 4.04 17.84
C ASP A 148 -9.48 2.78 17.93
N LYS A 149 -8.85 1.64 18.14
CA LYS A 149 -9.48 0.30 18.21
C LYS A 149 -10.28 -0.13 16.98
N LYS A 150 -10.15 0.56 15.85
CA LYS A 150 -10.74 0.06 14.60
C LYS A 150 -10.00 -1.16 14.07
N GLN A 151 -10.76 -2.10 13.56
CA GLN A 151 -10.21 -3.24 12.87
C GLN A 151 -9.62 -2.80 11.53
N ILE A 152 -8.42 -3.28 11.25
CA ILE A 152 -7.72 -3.07 10.00
C ILE A 152 -7.30 -4.41 9.40
N TYR A 153 -7.00 -4.39 8.13
CA TYR A 153 -6.26 -5.45 7.46
C TYR A 153 -5.14 -4.83 6.61
N ILE A 154 -4.07 -5.57 6.47
CA ILE A 154 -2.92 -5.19 5.66
C ILE A 154 -2.77 -6.24 4.58
N ILE A 155 -2.75 -5.82 3.32
CA ILE A 155 -2.47 -6.68 2.18
C ILE A 155 -1.04 -6.43 1.74
N GLN A 156 -0.26 -7.49 1.61
CA GLN A 156 1.17 -7.38 1.29
C GLN A 156 1.69 -8.66 0.63
N TYR A 157 2.91 -8.56 0.10
CA TYR A 157 3.69 -9.68 -0.42
C TYR A 157 4.91 -9.95 0.48
N PRO A 158 4.74 -10.53 1.67
CA PRO A 158 5.87 -10.97 2.46
C PRO A 158 6.54 -12.13 1.73
N GLU A 159 7.86 -12.04 1.51
CA GLU A 159 8.62 -13.11 0.84
C GLU A 159 8.07 -13.51 -0.54
N GLY A 160 7.31 -12.63 -1.19
CA GLY A 160 6.77 -12.83 -2.54
C GLY A 160 5.45 -13.60 -2.62
N GLU A 161 4.79 -13.87 -1.50
CA GLU A 161 3.46 -14.47 -1.45
C GLU A 161 2.39 -13.43 -1.04
N LEU A 162 1.27 -13.41 -1.77
CA LEU A 162 0.17 -12.49 -1.47
C LEU A 162 -0.53 -12.92 -0.17
N SER A 163 -0.50 -12.04 0.81
CA SER A 163 -1.01 -12.31 2.15
C SER A 163 -1.90 -11.20 2.67
N VAL A 164 -2.79 -11.52 3.58
CA VAL A 164 -3.58 -10.57 4.35
C VAL A 164 -3.40 -10.82 5.84
N SER A 165 -3.02 -9.77 6.57
CA SER A 165 -2.94 -9.78 8.03
C SER A 165 -4.06 -8.93 8.61
N TYR A 166 -4.59 -9.35 9.75
CA TYR A 166 -5.67 -8.64 10.44
C TYR A 166 -5.17 -8.10 11.77
N GLY A 167 -5.64 -6.91 12.12
CA GLY A 167 -5.25 -6.28 13.36
C GLY A 167 -6.26 -5.25 13.85
N VAL A 168 -5.88 -4.55 14.89
CA VAL A 168 -6.63 -3.43 15.48
C VAL A 168 -5.65 -2.27 15.65
N ILE A 169 -6.09 -1.05 15.37
CA ILE A 169 -5.28 0.13 15.62
C ILE A 169 -5.17 0.32 17.13
N GLY A 170 -3.95 0.20 17.65
CA GLY A 170 -3.64 0.24 19.09
C GLY A 170 -3.15 1.60 19.56
N GLY A 171 -3.96 2.65 19.37
CA GLY A 171 -3.57 4.01 19.71
C GLY A 171 -2.68 4.66 18.64
N VAL A 172 -2.94 5.92 18.37
CA VAL A 172 -2.09 6.74 17.50
C VAL A 172 -1.29 7.64 18.45
N PRO A 173 0.06 7.63 18.38
CA PRO A 173 0.90 8.44 19.25
C PRO A 173 0.74 9.93 18.99
#